data_a192d68d10f035f6d63389d6f61828e2
#
_entry.id   a192d68d10f035f6d63389d6f61828e2
#
_cell.length_a   1.000
_cell.length_b   1.000
_cell.length_c   1.000
_cell.angle_alpha   90.00
_cell.angle_beta   90.00
_cell.angle_gamma   90.00
#
_symmetry.space_group_name_H-M   'P 1'
#
loop_
_entity.id
_entity.type
_entity.pdbx_description
1 polymer ?
#
loop_
_entity_poly.entity_id
_entity_poly.type
_entity_poly.pdbx_seq_one_letter_code
_entity_poly.pdbx_strand_id
1 'polypeptide(L)'
;MNLLKGRSAEEKDSIAASIQRALVDTLDVPEDDRWQLFSEYDAEDFRHTSGYLGMAYTDQLLIIEMTFLEGRSDELKKSLLAAINRNLVAAGVVGGDDVFVMITEIVRANLSFGKGLAQRALTS
;
A
#
# COMPACT_ATOMS: atom_id res chain seq x y z
N MET A 1 -5.21 3.54 1.26
CA MET A 1 -5.49 2.38 2.11
C MET A 1 -6.93 2.41 2.55
N ASN A 2 -7.63 1.34 2.31
CA ASN A 2 -9.07 1.22 2.56
C ASN A 2 -9.30 0.23 3.70
N LEU A 3 -10.04 0.63 4.72
CA LEU A 3 -10.23 -0.16 5.94
C LEU A 3 -11.52 0.23 6.64
N LEU A 4 -12.00 -0.65 7.52
CA LEU A 4 -13.10 -0.33 8.42
C LEU A 4 -12.66 0.70 9.46
N LYS A 5 -13.58 1.54 9.88
CA LYS A 5 -13.39 2.45 11.02
C LYS A 5 -13.13 1.65 12.29
N GLY A 6 -12.37 2.23 13.21
CA GLY A 6 -12.15 1.69 14.54
C GLY A 6 -10.70 1.53 14.94
N ARG A 7 -9.75 1.60 13.99
CA ARG A 7 -8.34 1.55 14.34
C ARG A 7 -7.89 2.88 14.95
N SER A 8 -7.01 2.80 15.93
CA SER A 8 -6.43 3.97 16.58
C SER A 8 -5.46 4.71 15.65
N ALA A 9 -5.14 5.94 15.99
CA ALA A 9 -4.11 6.69 15.28
C ALA A 9 -2.75 5.96 15.33
N GLU A 10 -2.44 5.30 16.44
CA GLU A 10 -1.20 4.52 16.59
C GLU A 10 -1.16 3.31 15.67
N GLU A 11 -2.28 2.61 15.50
CA GLU A 11 -2.38 1.50 14.55
C GLU A 11 -2.20 1.99 13.12
N LYS A 12 -2.80 3.11 12.76
CA LYS A 12 -2.63 3.72 11.44
C LYS A 12 -1.18 4.14 11.20
N ASP A 13 -0.51 4.69 12.21
CA ASP A 13 0.91 5.02 12.13
C ASP A 13 1.76 3.77 11.84
N SER A 14 1.44 2.66 12.50
CA SER A 14 2.13 1.38 12.28
C SER A 14 1.89 0.85 10.88
N ILE A 15 0.67 0.95 10.38
CA ILE A 15 0.33 0.56 9.00
C ILE A 15 1.14 1.41 8.01
N ALA A 16 1.11 2.71 8.18
CA ALA A 16 1.81 3.65 7.30
C ALA A 16 3.33 3.41 7.30
N ALA A 17 3.92 3.24 8.47
CA ALA A 17 5.35 2.98 8.62
C ALA A 17 5.76 1.64 8.01
N SER A 18 4.94 0.60 8.18
CA SER A 18 5.19 -0.73 7.63
C SER A 18 5.24 -0.72 6.11
N ILE A 19 4.29 -0.02 5.48
CA ILE A 19 4.22 0.11 4.03
C ILE A 19 5.40 0.95 3.51
N GLN A 20 5.69 2.09 4.12
CA GLN A 20 6.80 2.94 3.70
C GLN A 20 8.14 2.21 3.83
N ARG A 21 8.33 1.45 4.90
CA ARG A 21 9.55 0.65 5.08
C ARG A 21 9.71 -0.39 3.96
N ALA A 22 8.62 -1.03 3.55
CA ALA A 22 8.66 -1.99 2.46
C ALA A 22 9.08 -1.32 1.13
N LEU A 23 8.55 -0.13 0.85
CA LEU A 23 8.92 0.63 -0.36
C LEU A 23 10.40 1.03 -0.34
N VAL A 24 10.89 1.52 0.79
CA VAL A 24 12.29 1.91 0.94
C VAL A 24 13.21 0.70 0.77
N ASP A 25 12.90 -0.40 1.44
CA ASP A 25 13.77 -1.58 1.48
C ASP A 25 13.78 -2.36 0.17
N THR A 26 12.66 -2.40 -0.56
CA THR A 26 12.56 -3.20 -1.79
C THR A 26 12.73 -2.41 -3.06
N LEU A 27 12.22 -1.17 -3.12
CA LEU A 27 12.25 -0.35 -4.34
C LEU A 27 13.21 0.81 -4.26
N ASP A 28 13.92 0.94 -3.13
CA ASP A 28 14.88 2.02 -2.91
C ASP A 28 14.25 3.41 -3.01
N VAL A 29 13.00 3.52 -2.60
CA VAL A 29 12.28 4.80 -2.55
C VAL A 29 12.87 5.65 -1.43
N PRO A 30 13.11 6.96 -1.65
CA PRO A 30 13.54 7.85 -0.59
C PRO A 30 12.55 7.88 0.58
N GLU A 31 13.04 7.99 1.80
CA GLU A 31 12.18 7.98 3.00
C GLU A 31 11.17 9.14 3.03
N ASP A 32 11.53 10.27 2.43
CA ASP A 32 10.67 11.46 2.36
C ASP A 32 9.72 11.45 1.15
N ASP A 33 9.84 10.48 0.26
CA ASP A 33 8.88 10.25 -0.84
C ASP A 33 7.71 9.43 -0.29
N ARG A 34 6.83 10.12 0.43
CA ARG A 34 5.79 9.48 1.21
C ARG A 34 4.44 10.16 1.00
N TRP A 35 3.54 9.43 0.36
CA TRP A 35 2.19 9.89 0.01
C TRP A 35 1.22 8.80 0.41
N GLN A 36 0.50 9.00 1.52
CA GLN A 36 -0.36 7.98 2.10
C GLN A 36 -1.70 8.57 2.48
N LEU A 37 -2.76 7.96 1.99
CA LEU A 37 -4.14 8.33 2.29
C LEU A 37 -4.84 7.15 2.93
N PHE A 38 -5.63 7.42 3.97
CA PHE A 38 -6.50 6.43 4.59
C PHE A 38 -7.95 6.76 4.27
N SER A 39 -8.66 5.78 3.73
CA SER A 39 -10.11 5.86 3.54
C SER A 39 -10.76 4.89 4.50
N GLU A 40 -11.52 5.41 5.44
CA GLU A 40 -12.20 4.62 6.46
C GLU A 40 -13.67 4.47 6.12
N TYR A 41 -14.22 3.28 6.32
CA TYR A 41 -15.59 2.94 5.95
C TYR A 41 -16.38 2.43 7.13
N ASP A 42 -17.69 2.74 7.16
CA ASP A 42 -18.63 2.05 8.01
C ASP A 42 -18.81 0.62 7.49
N ALA A 43 -19.24 -0.29 8.36
CA ALA A 43 -19.38 -1.71 7.99
C ALA A 43 -20.29 -1.94 6.78
N GLU A 44 -21.33 -1.14 6.65
CA GLU A 44 -22.27 -1.24 5.51
C GLU A 44 -21.65 -0.86 4.17
N ASP A 45 -20.56 -0.10 4.19
CA ASP A 45 -19.88 0.41 2.99
C ASP A 45 -18.59 -0.36 2.66
N PHE A 46 -18.19 -1.30 3.49
CA PHE A 46 -16.98 -2.10 3.32
C PHE A 46 -17.34 -3.57 3.18
N ARG A 47 -17.68 -3.96 1.97
CA ARG A 47 -18.24 -5.29 1.68
C ARG A 47 -17.23 -6.15 0.96
N HIS A 48 -16.91 -7.30 1.52
CA HIS A 48 -16.00 -8.25 0.91
C HIS A 48 -16.44 -9.68 1.21
N THR A 49 -15.92 -10.61 0.41
CA THR A 49 -16.11 -12.04 0.68
C THR A 49 -15.36 -12.46 1.95
N SER A 50 -15.84 -13.51 2.60
CA SER A 50 -15.17 -14.05 3.79
C SER A 50 -13.95 -14.92 3.43
N GLY A 51 -13.79 -15.31 2.17
CA GLY A 51 -12.65 -16.11 1.74
C GLY A 51 -12.52 -16.15 0.23
N TYR A 52 -11.27 -16.21 -0.24
CA TYR A 52 -10.97 -16.32 -1.66
C TYR A 52 -9.53 -16.83 -1.83
N LEU A 53 -9.29 -17.71 -2.77
CA LEU A 53 -7.95 -18.27 -3.07
C LEU A 53 -7.24 -18.82 -1.83
N GLY A 54 -8.00 -19.42 -0.91
CA GLY A 54 -7.44 -19.98 0.33
C GLY A 54 -7.26 -18.97 1.47
N MET A 55 -7.53 -17.68 1.23
CA MET A 55 -7.48 -16.66 2.28
C MET A 55 -8.76 -16.68 3.12
N ALA A 56 -8.64 -16.40 4.41
CA ALA A 56 -9.77 -16.19 5.31
C ALA A 56 -9.74 -14.72 5.77
N TYR A 57 -10.64 -13.91 5.23
CA TYR A 57 -10.71 -12.49 5.51
C TYR A 57 -11.56 -12.19 6.75
N THR A 58 -11.13 -11.20 7.51
CA THR A 58 -11.83 -10.72 8.71
C THR A 58 -12.19 -9.24 8.56
N ASP A 59 -12.76 -8.66 9.61
CA ASP A 59 -13.04 -7.22 9.68
C ASP A 59 -11.76 -6.38 9.73
N GLN A 60 -10.61 -7.01 9.91
CA GLN A 60 -9.32 -6.33 9.93
C GLN A 60 -8.69 -6.17 8.55
N LEU A 61 -9.36 -6.65 7.50
CA LEU A 61 -8.84 -6.57 6.12
C LEU A 61 -8.40 -5.15 5.76
N LEU A 62 -7.20 -5.06 5.21
CA LEU A 62 -6.67 -3.85 4.59
C LEU A 62 -6.65 -4.05 3.08
N ILE A 63 -7.29 -3.15 2.34
CA ILE A 63 -7.19 -3.11 0.88
C ILE A 63 -6.29 -1.93 0.53
N ILE A 64 -5.07 -2.24 0.10
CA ILE A 64 -4.02 -1.27 -0.17
C ILE A 64 -3.90 -1.08 -1.67
N GLU A 65 -4.11 0.14 -2.13
CA GLU A 65 -3.91 0.53 -3.52
C GLU A 65 -2.64 1.37 -3.60
N MET A 66 -1.74 0.97 -4.49
CA MET A 66 -0.47 1.66 -4.69
C MET A 66 -0.34 2.09 -6.14
N THR A 67 0.14 3.31 -6.33
CA THR A 67 0.47 3.82 -7.66
C THR A 67 1.91 4.30 -7.67
N PHE A 68 2.70 3.83 -8.61
CA PHE A 68 4.06 4.31 -8.79
C PHE A 68 4.47 4.24 -10.26
N LEU A 69 5.65 4.79 -10.55
CA LEU A 69 6.16 4.83 -11.92
C LEU A 69 6.51 3.43 -12.41
N GLU A 70 6.25 3.17 -13.69
CA GLU A 70 6.63 1.92 -14.34
C GLU A 70 8.14 1.76 -14.41
N GLY A 71 8.61 0.55 -14.68
CA GLY A 71 10.01 0.24 -14.92
C GLY A 71 10.60 -0.76 -13.94
N ARG A 72 9.86 -1.17 -12.91
CA ARG A 72 10.33 -2.19 -11.98
C ARG A 72 9.95 -3.58 -12.48
N SER A 73 10.83 -4.54 -12.24
CA SER A 73 10.60 -5.93 -12.64
C SER A 73 9.47 -6.57 -11.84
N ASP A 74 8.90 -7.64 -12.38
CA ASP A 74 7.89 -8.44 -11.67
C ASP A 74 8.48 -9.01 -10.38
N GLU A 75 9.75 -9.40 -10.38
CA GLU A 75 10.42 -9.93 -9.20
C GLU A 75 10.52 -8.89 -8.08
N LEU A 76 10.82 -7.64 -8.41
CA LEU A 76 10.84 -6.56 -7.42
C LEU A 76 9.44 -6.30 -6.87
N LYS A 77 8.41 -6.31 -7.73
CA LYS A 77 7.03 -6.13 -7.29
C LYS A 77 6.59 -7.26 -6.37
N LYS A 78 6.93 -8.50 -6.67
CA LYS A 78 6.64 -9.65 -5.78
C LYS A 78 7.34 -9.49 -4.43
N SER A 79 8.59 -9.04 -4.44
CA SER A 79 9.35 -8.78 -3.21
C SER A 79 8.69 -7.69 -2.38
N LEU A 80 8.16 -6.65 -3.03
CA LEU A 80 7.42 -5.58 -2.36
C LEU A 80 6.16 -6.11 -1.68
N LEU A 81 5.36 -6.90 -2.40
CA LEU A 81 4.13 -7.50 -1.84
C LEU A 81 4.45 -8.36 -0.61
N ALA A 82 5.50 -9.18 -0.69
CA ALA A 82 5.93 -10.00 0.43
C ALA A 82 6.42 -9.15 1.62
N ALA A 83 7.15 -8.07 1.35
CA ALA A 83 7.66 -7.19 2.39
C ALA A 83 6.54 -6.42 3.11
N ILE A 84 5.55 -5.94 2.37
CA ILE A 84 4.37 -5.28 2.94
C ILE A 84 3.65 -6.23 3.91
N ASN A 85 3.37 -7.44 3.47
CA ASN A 85 2.70 -8.44 4.29
C ASN A 85 3.51 -8.74 5.56
N ARG A 86 4.79 -9.05 5.40
CA ARG A 86 5.68 -9.38 6.51
C ARG A 86 5.75 -8.25 7.54
N ASN A 87 5.89 -7.02 7.09
CA ASN A 87 6.01 -5.86 7.98
C ASN A 87 4.73 -5.61 8.77
N LEU A 88 3.57 -5.72 8.11
CA LEU A 88 2.27 -5.51 8.75
C LEU A 88 1.98 -6.60 9.79
N VAL A 89 2.30 -7.85 9.48
CA VAL A 89 2.13 -8.97 10.41
C VAL A 89 3.08 -8.80 11.60
N ALA A 90 4.34 -8.44 11.35
CA ALA A 90 5.34 -8.22 12.40
C ALA A 90 4.95 -7.07 13.33
N ALA A 91 4.27 -6.05 12.81
CA ALA A 91 3.77 -4.94 13.61
C ALA A 91 2.54 -5.31 14.45
N GLY A 92 1.97 -6.49 14.23
CA GLY A 92 0.82 -6.99 15.01
C GLY A 92 -0.51 -6.34 14.66
N VAL A 93 -0.60 -5.66 13.52
CA VAL A 93 -1.84 -4.93 13.15
C VAL A 93 -2.84 -5.79 12.39
N VAL A 94 -2.37 -6.82 11.68
CA VAL A 94 -3.23 -7.74 10.91
C VAL A 94 -2.60 -9.12 10.83
N GLY A 95 -3.42 -10.12 10.51
CA GLY A 95 -2.95 -11.42 10.05
C GLY A 95 -2.58 -11.37 8.57
N GLY A 96 -1.79 -12.32 8.10
CA GLY A 96 -1.28 -12.32 6.73
C GLY A 96 -2.35 -12.37 5.65
N ASP A 97 -3.51 -13.00 5.94
CA ASP A 97 -4.61 -13.08 4.99
C ASP A 97 -5.33 -11.74 4.79
N ASP A 98 -5.24 -10.84 5.76
CA ASP A 98 -5.96 -9.57 5.77
C ASP A 98 -5.20 -8.42 5.09
N VAL A 99 -4.28 -8.75 4.20
CA VAL A 99 -3.50 -7.76 3.45
C VAL A 99 -3.72 -7.97 1.95
N PHE A 100 -4.58 -7.15 1.37
CA PHE A 100 -4.89 -7.17 -0.05
C PHE A 100 -4.20 -5.97 -0.71
N VAL A 101 -3.31 -6.21 -1.66
CA VAL A 101 -2.52 -5.15 -2.29
C VAL A 101 -2.72 -5.16 -3.80
N MET A 102 -2.98 -3.98 -4.36
CA MET A 102 -3.03 -3.75 -5.81
C MET A 102 -2.00 -2.71 -6.20
N ILE A 103 -1.29 -2.94 -7.29
CA ILE A 103 -0.30 -2.01 -7.84
C ILE A 103 -0.81 -1.50 -9.17
N THR A 104 -0.81 -0.18 -9.33
CA THR A 104 -1.04 0.51 -10.60
C THR A 104 0.24 1.21 -11.00
N GLU A 105 0.70 0.98 -12.21
CA GLU A 105 1.90 1.63 -12.74
C GLU A 105 1.52 2.72 -13.73
N ILE A 106 2.23 3.85 -13.66
CA ILE A 106 2.01 4.97 -14.57
C ILE A 106 3.32 5.37 -15.26
N VAL A 107 3.20 5.92 -16.45
CA VAL A 107 4.35 6.47 -17.18
C VAL A 107 4.76 7.81 -16.57
N ARG A 108 6.02 8.18 -16.75
CA ARG A 108 6.60 9.39 -16.13
C ARG A 108 5.87 10.67 -16.51
N ALA A 109 5.41 10.76 -17.74
CA ALA A 109 4.69 11.94 -18.23
C ALA A 109 3.32 12.15 -17.57
N ASN A 110 2.80 11.12 -16.89
CA ASN A 110 1.47 11.15 -16.29
C ASN A 110 1.48 11.57 -14.81
N LEU A 111 2.63 12.00 -14.29
CA LEU A 111 2.77 12.32 -12.87
C LEU A 111 3.34 13.73 -12.70
N SER A 112 2.65 14.54 -11.91
CA SER A 112 3.14 15.84 -11.45
C SER A 112 3.06 15.88 -9.93
N PHE A 113 4.17 16.24 -9.29
CA PHE A 113 4.20 16.47 -7.85
C PHE A 113 3.79 17.90 -7.48
N GLY A 114 3.44 18.67 -8.45
CA GLY A 114 3.01 20.06 -8.26
C GLY A 114 3.51 20.99 -9.36
N LYS A 115 3.00 22.22 -9.37
CA LYS A 115 3.32 23.27 -10.33
C LYS A 115 3.00 22.91 -11.78
N GLY A 116 2.24 21.83 -12.00
CA GLY A 116 1.88 21.39 -13.36
C GLY A 116 3.05 20.81 -14.16
N LEU A 117 4.13 20.42 -13.50
CA LEU A 117 5.32 19.89 -14.16
C LEU A 117 5.44 18.39 -13.96
N ALA A 118 5.81 17.67 -15.01
CA ALA A 118 6.10 16.24 -14.93
C ALA A 118 7.58 16.07 -14.55
N GLN A 119 7.90 16.22 -13.27
CA GLN A 119 9.27 16.27 -12.77
C GLN A 119 10.10 15.04 -13.14
N ARG A 120 9.48 13.86 -13.11
CA ARG A 120 10.17 12.59 -13.42
C ARG A 120 10.35 12.36 -14.91
N ALA A 121 9.62 13.08 -15.77
CA ALA A 121 9.78 13.02 -17.22
C ALA A 121 10.80 14.03 -17.75
N LEU A 122 11.20 15.00 -16.91
CA LEU A 122 12.18 16.03 -17.29
C LEU A 122 13.62 15.53 -17.22
N THR A 123 13.85 14.42 -16.56
CA THR A 123 15.17 13.80 -16.49
C THR A 123 15.26 12.75 -17.59
N SER A 124 16.09 13.00 -18.54
CA SER A 124 16.36 12.05 -19.61
C SER A 124 17.22 10.88 -19.13
#